data_a0d04d79c645edb3dc1ac42337d0ce7a
#
_entry.id   a0d04d79c645edb3dc1ac42337d0ce7a
#
_cell.length_a   1.000
_cell.length_b   1.000
_cell.length_c   1.000
_cell.angle_alpha   90.00
_cell.angle_beta   90.00
_cell.angle_gamma   90.00
#
_symmetry.space_group_name_H-M   'P 1'
#
loop_
_entity.id
_entity.type
_entity.pdbx_description
1 polymer ?
#
loop_
_entity_poly.entity_id
_entity_poly.type
_entity_poly.pdbx_seq_one_letter_code
_entity_poly.pdbx_strand_id
1 'polypeptide(L)'
;DGYAWAASRSWEQVANGVNVTLSSDVSYATTNDGFAVTVAFAETMTGFTESDLVISNGSVSNFNGGSNGTYSFDVVAAADGEVTVDILENSCVGATSGYANFASNTVSVIVDRVGPVVGDLSITNLSDTQYIIQNPNVEISLDNFYDATSGIALYYVAVGTSIGGEDVMAFTPYNGSQFNLNALSLSDYQQYFVTVYGQDLVGLNSTTISASFYYFGTLLGDSNNDWVIDFTDYTSFMSGYPGIDIAPVTGSAPYFFPNFDGISDVQDLAMFESMWNWSIGVNGRTVPNYTVQGTSPFLRVLNDQLVVKFPAATETAQVYFDYDPEKYTVGLLPSTSSDQLVLSNNDQVSGLIQVEVGEYGSTNSSTQDQTELYFSFENLTDTYEFLKISYSAYNQYNQVVSEG
;
A
#
# COMPACT_ATOMS: atom_id res chain seq x y z
N ASP A 1 29.83 51.18 -75.57
CA ASP A 1 29.51 49.87 -74.94
C ASP A 1 28.65 50.19 -73.69
N GLY A 2 27.37 50.05 -73.85
CA GLY A 2 26.41 50.33 -72.75
C GLY A 2 26.12 49.06 -71.93
N TYR A 3 26.43 49.07 -70.68
CA TYR A 3 25.94 48.09 -69.71
C TYR A 3 24.68 48.61 -69.03
N ALA A 4 23.51 48.10 -69.42
CA ALA A 4 22.27 48.28 -68.69
C ALA A 4 22.25 47.36 -67.48
N TRP A 5 22.36 47.92 -66.30
CA TRP A 5 22.07 47.19 -65.07
C TRP A 5 20.55 47.17 -64.86
N ALA A 6 19.89 46.05 -65.20
CA ALA A 6 18.54 45.82 -64.79
C ALA A 6 18.58 45.31 -63.33
N ALA A 7 18.40 46.18 -62.38
CA ALA A 7 18.13 45.80 -61.00
C ALA A 7 16.67 45.35 -60.91
N SER A 8 16.42 44.04 -60.93
CA SER A 8 15.10 43.51 -60.56
C SER A 8 14.95 43.69 -59.03
N ARG A 9 14.30 44.77 -58.65
CA ARG A 9 13.75 44.88 -57.28
C ARG A 9 12.47 44.10 -57.24
N SER A 10 12.49 42.94 -56.62
CA SER A 10 11.27 42.31 -56.14
C SER A 10 10.73 43.16 -55.00
N TRP A 11 9.73 43.96 -55.27
CA TRP A 11 8.95 44.60 -54.20
C TRP A 11 8.12 43.51 -53.59
N GLU A 12 8.45 43.08 -52.37
CA GLU A 12 7.46 42.37 -51.52
C GLU A 12 6.34 43.34 -51.31
N GLN A 13 5.18 43.10 -51.94
CA GLN A 13 4.00 43.85 -51.71
C GLN A 13 3.51 43.55 -50.32
N VAL A 14 3.80 44.38 -49.35
CA VAL A 14 3.23 44.29 -48.02
C VAL A 14 1.72 44.39 -48.19
N ALA A 15 1.00 43.35 -47.91
CA ALA A 15 -0.45 43.35 -47.96
C ALA A 15 -0.96 44.40 -46.93
N ASN A 16 -1.71 45.37 -47.43
CA ASN A 16 -2.39 46.35 -46.56
C ASN A 16 -3.70 45.74 -46.07
N GLY A 17 -3.89 45.71 -44.76
CA GLY A 17 -5.09 45.18 -44.13
C GLY A 17 -5.25 45.68 -42.69
N VAL A 18 -6.44 45.58 -42.16
CA VAL A 18 -6.74 45.93 -40.76
C VAL A 18 -6.54 44.72 -39.88
N ASN A 19 -5.65 44.81 -38.88
CA ASN A 19 -5.46 43.76 -37.89
C ASN A 19 -6.70 43.62 -37.01
N VAL A 20 -7.01 42.34 -36.66
CA VAL A 20 -8.06 41.96 -35.73
C VAL A 20 -7.54 40.93 -34.74
N THR A 21 -7.94 41.06 -33.49
CA THR A 21 -7.61 40.14 -32.42
C THR A 21 -8.87 39.72 -31.69
N LEU A 22 -9.00 38.41 -31.45
CA LEU A 22 -10.03 37.83 -30.61
C LEU A 22 -9.43 37.47 -29.25
N SER A 23 -10.20 37.69 -28.19
CA SER A 23 -9.89 37.25 -26.84
C SER A 23 -11.14 36.70 -26.16
N SER A 24 -10.98 35.72 -25.30
CA SER A 24 -12.04 35.14 -24.48
C SER A 24 -11.81 35.44 -23.00
N ASP A 25 -12.88 35.52 -22.23
CA ASP A 25 -12.84 35.55 -20.75
C ASP A 25 -12.47 34.19 -20.15
N VAL A 26 -12.56 33.11 -20.93
CA VAL A 26 -12.11 31.73 -20.57
C VAL A 26 -10.81 31.45 -21.32
N SER A 27 -9.76 31.10 -20.57
CA SER A 27 -8.43 30.90 -21.14
C SER A 27 -8.24 29.57 -21.87
N TYR A 28 -8.95 28.49 -21.45
CA TYR A 28 -8.77 27.16 -22.02
C TYR A 28 -10.04 26.30 -21.96
N ALA A 29 -10.64 26.05 -20.79
CA ALA A 29 -11.79 25.17 -20.61
C ALA A 29 -12.75 25.69 -19.55
N THR A 30 -14.03 25.29 -19.64
CA THR A 30 -15.10 25.73 -18.74
C THR A 30 -16.21 24.67 -18.60
N THR A 31 -16.87 24.67 -17.46
CA THR A 31 -18.14 23.96 -17.23
C THR A 31 -19.38 24.75 -17.61
N ASN A 32 -19.21 26.03 -17.92
CA ASN A 32 -20.32 26.89 -18.32
C ASN A 32 -20.79 26.58 -19.74
N ASP A 33 -22.09 26.76 -20.01
CA ASP A 33 -22.66 26.57 -21.35
C ASP A 33 -22.10 27.53 -22.40
N GLY A 34 -21.51 28.66 -21.98
CA GLY A 34 -20.96 29.67 -22.86
C GLY A 34 -19.88 30.50 -22.21
N PHE A 35 -19.24 31.32 -23.03
CA PHE A 35 -18.16 32.25 -22.65
C PHE A 35 -18.24 33.52 -23.47
N ALA A 36 -17.69 34.62 -22.94
CA ALA A 36 -17.67 35.91 -23.63
C ALA A 36 -16.43 36.03 -24.54
N VAL A 37 -16.63 36.61 -25.72
CA VAL A 37 -15.58 36.94 -26.68
C VAL A 37 -15.56 38.41 -26.97
N THR A 38 -14.36 38.99 -26.98
CA THR A 38 -14.10 40.37 -27.40
C THR A 38 -13.33 40.39 -28.70
N VAL A 39 -13.77 41.19 -29.65
CA VAL A 39 -13.10 41.48 -30.91
C VAL A 39 -12.50 42.88 -30.84
N ALA A 40 -11.23 43.01 -31.21
CA ALA A 40 -10.54 44.29 -31.30
C ALA A 40 -9.91 44.45 -32.69
N PHE A 41 -10.50 45.30 -33.51
CA PHE A 41 -9.91 45.77 -34.74
C PHE A 41 -9.00 46.98 -34.49
N ALA A 42 -8.00 47.18 -35.33
CA ALA A 42 -7.06 48.30 -35.23
C ALA A 42 -7.72 49.67 -35.55
N GLU A 43 -8.91 49.67 -36.14
CA GLU A 43 -9.75 50.83 -36.40
C GLU A 43 -11.25 50.48 -36.42
N THR A 44 -12.11 51.48 -36.53
CA THR A 44 -13.55 51.25 -36.71
C THR A 44 -13.81 50.57 -38.06
N MET A 45 -14.68 49.56 -38.05
CA MET A 45 -15.00 48.76 -39.23
C MET A 45 -16.39 49.20 -39.83
N THR A 46 -16.52 49.01 -41.11
CA THR A 46 -17.77 49.11 -41.85
C THR A 46 -18.17 47.72 -42.33
N GLY A 47 -19.42 47.35 -42.07
CA GLY A 47 -19.98 46.09 -42.56
C GLY A 47 -19.72 44.87 -41.66
N PHE A 48 -18.99 44.97 -40.56
CA PHE A 48 -18.81 43.84 -39.62
C PHE A 48 -20.11 43.56 -38.87
N THR A 49 -20.55 42.31 -38.93
CA THR A 49 -21.81 41.83 -38.35
C THR A 49 -21.59 40.43 -37.74
N GLU A 50 -22.59 39.95 -37.00
CA GLU A 50 -22.58 38.57 -36.45
C GLU A 50 -22.35 37.49 -37.51
N SER A 51 -22.82 37.72 -38.76
CA SER A 51 -22.66 36.75 -39.86
C SER A 51 -21.23 36.60 -40.39
N ASP A 52 -20.30 37.46 -39.98
CA ASP A 52 -18.89 37.42 -40.33
C ASP A 52 -18.06 36.53 -39.37
N LEU A 53 -18.71 36.08 -38.29
CA LEU A 53 -18.09 35.17 -37.34
C LEU A 53 -18.19 33.73 -37.82
N VAL A 54 -17.08 33.00 -37.78
CA VAL A 54 -17.04 31.57 -38.06
C VAL A 54 -16.90 30.84 -36.70
N ILE A 55 -17.93 30.08 -36.33
CA ILE A 55 -18.00 29.39 -35.07
C ILE A 55 -18.23 27.90 -35.32
N SER A 56 -17.40 27.06 -34.71
CA SER A 56 -17.64 25.62 -34.63
C SER A 56 -18.26 25.27 -33.29
N ASN A 57 -19.15 24.28 -33.27
CA ASN A 57 -19.75 23.70 -32.06
C ASN A 57 -20.43 24.76 -31.15
N GLY A 58 -20.98 25.85 -31.75
CA GLY A 58 -21.63 26.87 -30.94
C GLY A 58 -22.45 27.86 -31.77
N SER A 59 -23.10 28.80 -31.08
CA SER A 59 -23.85 29.88 -31.65
C SER A 59 -23.56 31.21 -30.91
N VAL A 60 -23.74 32.30 -31.61
CA VAL A 60 -23.59 33.65 -31.04
C VAL A 60 -24.86 34.10 -30.35
N SER A 61 -24.68 34.85 -29.27
CA SER A 61 -25.74 35.64 -28.62
C SER A 61 -25.17 36.98 -28.13
N ASN A 62 -26.05 37.92 -27.85
CA ASN A 62 -25.68 39.22 -27.29
C ASN A 62 -24.61 39.99 -28.07
N PHE A 63 -24.61 39.85 -29.43
CA PHE A 63 -23.67 40.58 -30.27
C PHE A 63 -23.87 42.08 -30.12
N ASN A 64 -22.81 42.80 -29.73
CA ASN A 64 -22.83 44.23 -29.43
C ASN A 64 -21.50 44.88 -29.77
N GLY A 65 -21.52 46.16 -30.07
CA GLY A 65 -20.31 46.96 -30.24
C GLY A 65 -20.27 47.78 -31.48
N GLY A 66 -19.03 48.08 -31.93
CA GLY A 66 -18.72 48.93 -33.08
C GLY A 66 -18.10 50.29 -32.71
N SER A 67 -18.06 50.65 -31.45
CA SER A 67 -17.33 51.83 -31.01
C SER A 67 -15.83 51.59 -31.08
N ASN A 68 -15.11 52.40 -31.85
CA ASN A 68 -13.64 52.34 -31.98
C ASN A 68 -13.09 50.96 -32.40
N GLY A 69 -13.86 50.18 -33.18
CA GLY A 69 -13.41 48.86 -33.66
C GLY A 69 -13.51 47.73 -32.64
N THR A 70 -14.18 47.95 -31.49
CA THR A 70 -14.36 46.94 -30.48
C THR A 70 -15.76 46.36 -30.48
N TYR A 71 -15.90 45.04 -30.51
CA TYR A 71 -17.17 44.29 -30.42
C TYR A 71 -17.08 43.26 -29.32
N SER A 72 -18.23 42.85 -28.79
CA SER A 72 -18.34 41.77 -27.83
C SER A 72 -19.57 40.90 -28.10
N PHE A 73 -19.50 39.65 -27.79
CA PHE A 73 -20.62 38.72 -27.89
C PHE A 73 -20.39 37.53 -26.98
N ASP A 74 -21.43 36.77 -26.69
CA ASP A 74 -21.36 35.52 -25.98
C ASP A 74 -21.44 34.37 -26.99
N VAL A 75 -20.65 33.34 -26.77
CA VAL A 75 -20.71 32.06 -27.49
C VAL A 75 -21.39 31.07 -26.60
N VAL A 76 -22.43 30.38 -27.08
CA VAL A 76 -23.12 29.31 -26.42
C VAL A 76 -22.78 28.00 -27.12
N ALA A 77 -22.17 27.04 -26.40
CA ALA A 77 -21.77 25.75 -26.95
C ALA A 77 -22.99 24.89 -27.31
N ALA A 78 -22.97 24.25 -28.43
CA ALA A 78 -24.02 23.34 -28.88
C ALA A 78 -23.91 21.96 -28.17
N ALA A 79 -22.67 21.50 -27.90
CA ALA A 79 -22.34 20.24 -27.21
C ALA A 79 -21.02 20.41 -26.47
N ASP A 80 -20.70 19.44 -25.61
CA ASP A 80 -19.38 19.33 -25.03
C ASP A 80 -18.33 19.11 -26.11
N GLY A 81 -17.13 19.65 -25.90
CA GLY A 81 -16.03 19.61 -26.84
C GLY A 81 -15.43 20.96 -27.14
N GLU A 82 -14.53 21.00 -28.11
CA GLU A 82 -13.88 22.22 -28.55
C GLU A 82 -14.85 23.13 -29.28
N VAL A 83 -14.88 24.40 -28.87
CA VAL A 83 -15.58 25.50 -29.53
C VAL A 83 -14.52 26.43 -30.09
N THR A 84 -14.57 26.72 -31.40
CA THR A 84 -13.66 27.70 -32.01
C THR A 84 -14.38 28.92 -32.54
N VAL A 85 -13.71 30.08 -32.50
CA VAL A 85 -14.21 31.34 -33.02
C VAL A 85 -13.11 31.97 -33.87
N ASP A 86 -13.47 32.34 -35.12
CA ASP A 86 -12.58 32.94 -36.08
C ASP A 86 -13.31 34.10 -36.82
N ILE A 87 -12.54 35.03 -37.37
CA ILE A 87 -12.96 35.99 -38.35
C ILE A 87 -12.07 35.83 -39.60
N LEU A 88 -12.68 35.53 -40.74
CA LEU A 88 -11.94 35.34 -41.99
C LEU A 88 -11.40 36.68 -42.50
N GLU A 89 -10.36 36.61 -43.31
CA GLU A 89 -9.89 37.75 -44.04
C GLU A 89 -10.96 38.26 -45.01
N ASN A 90 -10.97 39.56 -45.25
CA ASN A 90 -11.89 40.22 -46.18
C ASN A 90 -13.38 40.16 -45.78
N SER A 91 -13.70 39.98 -44.48
CA SER A 91 -15.07 39.96 -43.97
C SER A 91 -15.68 41.36 -43.85
N CYS A 92 -14.85 42.36 -43.57
CA CYS A 92 -15.30 43.77 -43.44
C CYS A 92 -14.18 44.73 -43.83
N VAL A 93 -14.48 46.03 -43.87
CA VAL A 93 -13.58 47.10 -44.37
C VAL A 93 -13.38 48.17 -43.34
N GLY A 94 -12.14 48.61 -43.15
CA GLY A 94 -11.80 49.76 -42.28
C GLY A 94 -12.42 51.02 -42.72
N ALA A 95 -13.12 51.72 -41.82
CA ALA A 95 -13.82 52.94 -42.10
C ALA A 95 -12.89 54.10 -42.47
N THR A 96 -11.66 54.10 -41.98
CA THR A 96 -10.64 55.14 -42.21
C THR A 96 -9.70 54.75 -43.35
N SER A 97 -9.16 53.51 -43.29
CA SER A 97 -8.16 53.09 -44.25
C SER A 97 -8.72 52.62 -45.59
N GLY A 98 -9.98 52.12 -45.60
CA GLY A 98 -10.58 51.44 -46.75
C GLY A 98 -10.02 50.06 -47.03
N TYR A 99 -9.16 49.55 -46.18
CA TYR A 99 -8.58 48.20 -46.34
C TYR A 99 -9.47 47.13 -45.71
N ALA A 100 -9.48 45.92 -46.26
CA ALA A 100 -10.13 44.77 -45.67
C ALA A 100 -9.37 44.30 -44.44
N ASN A 101 -10.04 43.56 -43.52
CA ASN A 101 -9.40 42.94 -42.38
C ASN A 101 -8.51 41.77 -42.80
N PHE A 102 -7.41 41.55 -42.07
CA PHE A 102 -6.71 40.25 -42.04
C PHE A 102 -7.54 39.22 -41.29
N ALA A 103 -7.22 37.92 -41.46
CA ALA A 103 -7.78 36.87 -40.62
C ALA A 103 -7.39 37.11 -39.14
N SER A 104 -8.29 36.79 -38.25
CA SER A 104 -8.03 36.84 -36.79
C SER A 104 -7.13 35.67 -36.33
N ASN A 105 -6.68 35.76 -35.07
CA ASN A 105 -6.34 34.55 -34.35
C ASN A 105 -7.61 33.76 -34.04
N THR A 106 -7.48 32.42 -33.88
CA THR A 106 -8.56 31.56 -33.39
C THR A 106 -8.64 31.65 -31.86
N VAL A 107 -9.85 31.83 -31.33
CA VAL A 107 -10.18 31.53 -29.95
C VAL A 107 -10.66 30.09 -29.90
N SER A 108 -10.08 29.29 -29.04
CA SER A 108 -10.45 27.88 -28.80
C SER A 108 -10.71 27.68 -27.32
N VAL A 109 -11.90 27.15 -26.97
CA VAL A 109 -12.31 26.83 -25.59
C VAL A 109 -12.95 25.46 -25.58
N ILE A 110 -12.53 24.62 -24.63
CA ILE A 110 -13.19 23.35 -24.38
C ILE A 110 -14.35 23.59 -23.41
N VAL A 111 -15.54 23.22 -23.82
CA VAL A 111 -16.73 23.19 -22.95
C VAL A 111 -16.96 21.76 -22.52
N ASP A 112 -16.95 21.54 -21.21
CA ASP A 112 -17.10 20.22 -20.62
C ASP A 112 -18.02 20.29 -19.39
N ARG A 113 -19.14 19.57 -19.43
CA ARG A 113 -20.18 19.55 -18.41
C ARG A 113 -20.35 18.18 -17.78
N VAL A 114 -19.52 17.23 -18.19
CA VAL A 114 -19.61 15.82 -17.75
C VAL A 114 -18.28 15.42 -17.12
N GLY A 115 -18.33 15.08 -15.85
CA GLY A 115 -17.11 14.63 -15.16
C GLY A 115 -16.67 13.23 -15.61
N PRO A 116 -15.46 12.84 -15.23
CA PRO A 116 -14.84 11.60 -15.65
C PRO A 116 -15.65 10.34 -15.29
N VAL A 117 -15.54 9.33 -16.14
CA VAL A 117 -15.97 7.97 -15.82
C VAL A 117 -14.97 7.34 -14.86
N VAL A 118 -15.48 6.78 -13.75
CA VAL A 118 -14.65 6.04 -12.80
C VAL A 118 -14.10 4.77 -13.44
N GLY A 119 -12.83 4.51 -13.21
CA GLY A 119 -12.14 3.31 -13.69
C GLY A 119 -11.95 2.25 -12.62
N ASP A 120 -10.86 1.52 -12.70
CA ASP A 120 -10.47 0.45 -11.80
C ASP A 120 -9.36 0.91 -10.84
N LEU A 121 -9.41 0.41 -9.60
CA LEU A 121 -8.42 0.64 -8.56
C LEU A 121 -7.81 -0.70 -8.14
N SER A 122 -6.49 -0.82 -8.20
CA SER A 122 -5.74 -1.97 -7.72
C SER A 122 -4.68 -1.54 -6.71
N ILE A 123 -4.51 -2.34 -5.66
CA ILE A 123 -3.37 -2.28 -4.74
C ILE A 123 -2.41 -3.38 -5.19
N THR A 124 -1.20 -3.02 -5.62
CA THR A 124 -0.32 -3.94 -6.36
C THR A 124 0.68 -4.69 -5.50
N ASN A 125 0.92 -4.24 -4.27
CA ASN A 125 1.87 -4.84 -3.32
C ASN A 125 1.21 -5.67 -2.21
N LEU A 126 0.03 -6.24 -2.47
CA LEU A 126 -0.65 -7.11 -1.51
C LEU A 126 0.00 -8.50 -1.44
N SER A 127 0.25 -8.98 -0.22
CA SER A 127 0.48 -10.40 0.06
C SER A 127 -0.86 -11.13 0.18
N ASP A 128 -0.93 -12.35 -0.35
CA ASP A 128 -2.14 -13.19 -0.37
C ASP A 128 -3.41 -12.41 -0.81
N THR A 129 -3.22 -11.44 -1.73
CA THR A 129 -4.28 -10.59 -2.32
C THR A 129 -5.00 -9.64 -1.37
N GLN A 130 -4.65 -9.57 -0.09
CA GLN A 130 -5.37 -8.76 0.89
C GLN A 130 -4.53 -8.13 2.01
N TYR A 131 -3.21 -8.45 2.12
CA TYR A 131 -2.38 -8.00 3.23
C TYR A 131 -1.26 -7.07 2.78
N ILE A 132 -1.05 -5.96 3.52
CA ILE A 132 0.18 -5.18 3.51
C ILE A 132 0.96 -5.57 4.76
N ILE A 133 2.21 -5.98 4.58
CA ILE A 133 3.05 -6.52 5.66
C ILE A 133 4.31 -5.67 5.86
N GLN A 134 4.75 -5.54 7.13
CA GLN A 134 5.98 -4.85 7.57
C GLN A 134 6.00 -3.35 7.27
N ASN A 135 5.99 -2.99 6.00
CA ASN A 135 6.14 -1.60 5.58
C ASN A 135 4.75 -0.98 5.32
N PRO A 136 4.37 0.12 5.99
CA PRO A 136 3.07 0.77 5.83
C PRO A 136 2.97 1.59 4.53
N ASN A 137 3.47 1.06 3.43
CA ASN A 137 3.37 1.65 2.10
C ASN A 137 2.34 0.89 1.27
N VAL A 138 1.55 1.63 0.49
CA VAL A 138 0.53 1.07 -0.40
C VAL A 138 0.82 1.52 -1.82
N GLU A 139 1.01 0.57 -2.71
CA GLU A 139 1.25 0.81 -4.14
C GLU A 139 -0.07 0.75 -4.90
N ILE A 140 -0.39 1.83 -5.60
CA ILE A 140 -1.65 2.02 -6.31
C ILE A 140 -1.43 1.97 -7.82
N SER A 141 -2.30 1.24 -8.52
CA SER A 141 -2.49 1.32 -9.97
C SER A 141 -3.95 1.63 -10.28
N LEU A 142 -4.15 2.63 -11.14
CA LEU A 142 -5.44 3.07 -11.64
C LEU A 142 -5.51 2.79 -13.14
N ASP A 143 -6.57 2.15 -13.58
CA ASP A 143 -6.82 1.83 -14.98
C ASP A 143 -8.23 2.27 -15.40
N ASN A 144 -8.44 2.45 -16.69
CA ASN A 144 -9.76 2.73 -17.28
C ASN A 144 -10.50 3.99 -16.78
N PHE A 145 -9.85 4.87 -16.01
CA PHE A 145 -10.39 6.20 -15.78
C PHE A 145 -10.35 6.98 -17.09
N TYR A 146 -11.47 7.57 -17.47
CA TYR A 146 -11.57 8.20 -18.75
C TYR A 146 -12.48 9.43 -18.71
N ASP A 147 -12.02 10.50 -19.30
CA ASP A 147 -12.82 11.65 -19.66
C ASP A 147 -12.64 11.95 -21.15
N ALA A 148 -13.78 12.05 -21.88
CA ALA A 148 -13.78 12.17 -23.33
C ALA A 148 -13.50 13.58 -23.82
N THR A 149 -13.77 14.59 -23.02
CA THR A 149 -13.83 15.97 -23.42
C THR A 149 -12.60 16.75 -22.99
N SER A 150 -12.38 16.86 -21.69
CA SER A 150 -11.26 17.63 -21.14
C SER A 150 -10.11 16.75 -20.64
N GLY A 151 -10.35 15.45 -20.46
CA GLY A 151 -9.36 14.49 -19.98
C GLY A 151 -9.16 14.54 -18.46
N ILE A 152 -8.44 13.55 -17.93
CA ILE A 152 -8.11 13.48 -16.50
C ILE A 152 -6.97 14.44 -16.18
N ALA A 153 -7.18 15.32 -15.21
CA ALA A 153 -6.16 16.23 -14.70
C ALA A 153 -5.40 15.63 -13.51
N LEU A 154 -6.12 15.13 -12.52
CA LEU A 154 -5.57 14.61 -11.26
C LEU A 154 -6.43 13.45 -10.72
N TYR A 155 -5.83 12.67 -9.87
CA TYR A 155 -6.53 11.72 -9.02
C TYR A 155 -6.44 12.17 -7.57
N TYR A 156 -7.53 12.04 -6.83
CA TYR A 156 -7.57 12.31 -5.40
C TYR A 156 -7.73 11.02 -4.64
N VAL A 157 -6.87 10.82 -3.65
CA VAL A 157 -6.77 9.57 -2.90
C VAL A 157 -6.88 9.84 -1.42
N ALA A 158 -7.71 9.09 -0.73
CA ALA A 158 -7.84 9.06 0.71
C ALA A 158 -7.62 7.65 1.25
N VAL A 159 -7.18 7.55 2.51
CA VAL A 159 -7.06 6.28 3.25
C VAL A 159 -7.75 6.43 4.60
N GLY A 160 -8.55 5.44 4.94
CA GLY A 160 -9.25 5.42 6.22
C GLY A 160 -9.68 4.03 6.66
N THR A 161 -10.27 3.94 7.85
CA THR A 161 -10.78 2.69 8.44
C THR A 161 -12.18 2.31 7.94
N SER A 162 -12.74 3.11 7.05
CA SER A 162 -14.02 2.88 6.37
C SER A 162 -13.97 3.34 4.92
N ILE A 163 -14.90 2.88 4.10
CA ILE A 163 -15.04 3.35 2.71
C ILE A 163 -15.28 4.87 2.70
N GLY A 164 -14.43 5.58 1.96
CA GLY A 164 -14.45 7.05 1.92
C GLY A 164 -13.92 7.74 3.16
N GLY A 165 -13.39 6.99 4.13
CA GLY A 165 -12.78 7.54 5.34
C GLY A 165 -11.47 8.27 5.04
N GLU A 166 -11.19 9.30 5.85
CA GLU A 166 -10.03 10.19 5.73
C GLU A 166 -9.21 10.23 7.03
N ASP A 167 -9.45 9.30 7.93
CA ASP A 167 -8.86 9.26 9.27
C ASP A 167 -7.39 8.86 9.30
N VAL A 168 -6.86 8.29 8.21
CA VAL A 168 -5.44 8.01 8.03
C VAL A 168 -4.78 9.02 7.09
N MET A 169 -5.41 9.29 5.96
CA MET A 169 -4.95 10.27 4.97
C MET A 169 -6.17 10.92 4.30
N ALA A 170 -6.27 12.24 4.41
CA ALA A 170 -7.29 13.01 3.71
C ALA A 170 -7.07 12.98 2.20
N PHE A 171 -8.13 13.28 1.41
CA PHE A 171 -8.01 13.32 -0.04
C PHE A 171 -6.86 14.20 -0.50
N THR A 172 -5.85 13.56 -1.08
CA THR A 172 -4.60 14.16 -1.54
C THR A 172 -4.48 13.98 -3.04
N PRO A 173 -4.12 15.03 -3.80
CA PRO A 173 -3.99 14.96 -5.25
C PRO A 173 -2.70 14.25 -5.68
N TYR A 174 -2.84 13.38 -6.70
CA TYR A 174 -1.75 12.68 -7.36
C TYR A 174 -1.81 12.87 -8.87
N ASN A 175 -0.64 12.96 -9.48
CA ASN A 175 -0.49 13.05 -10.93
C ASN A 175 -0.06 11.69 -11.49
N GLY A 176 -0.73 11.23 -12.53
CA GLY A 176 -0.50 9.91 -13.13
C GLY A 176 -1.30 8.79 -12.48
N SER A 177 -1.31 7.63 -13.12
CA SER A 177 -2.14 6.48 -12.76
C SER A 177 -1.44 5.43 -11.87
N GLN A 178 -0.16 5.65 -11.54
CA GLN A 178 0.62 4.78 -10.65
C GLN A 178 1.38 5.65 -9.65
N PHE A 179 1.24 5.35 -8.37
CA PHE A 179 1.89 6.08 -7.29
C PHE A 179 1.93 5.27 -5.99
N ASN A 180 2.79 5.69 -5.07
CA ASN A 180 2.97 5.04 -3.78
C ASN A 180 2.50 5.96 -2.66
N LEU A 181 1.67 5.43 -1.77
CA LEU A 181 1.33 6.05 -0.50
C LEU A 181 2.36 5.60 0.53
N ASN A 182 3.20 6.51 0.96
CA ASN A 182 4.34 6.20 1.83
C ASN A 182 4.08 6.67 3.27
N ALA A 183 4.67 5.95 4.23
CA ALA A 183 4.68 6.32 5.64
C ALA A 183 3.29 6.58 6.24
N LEU A 184 2.32 5.75 5.88
CA LEU A 184 0.98 5.79 6.48
C LEU A 184 1.05 5.41 7.96
N SER A 185 0.27 6.09 8.80
CA SER A 185 0.13 5.74 10.21
C SER A 185 -0.91 4.64 10.37
N LEU A 186 -0.49 3.39 10.19
CA LEU A 186 -1.36 2.23 10.25
C LEU A 186 -1.18 1.50 11.59
N SER A 187 -2.28 0.99 12.15
CA SER A 187 -2.29 0.09 13.30
C SER A 187 -2.35 -1.34 12.85
N ASP A 188 -1.66 -2.23 13.55
CA ASP A 188 -1.65 -3.66 13.26
C ASP A 188 -3.05 -4.28 13.34
N TYR A 189 -3.25 -5.33 12.56
CA TYR A 189 -4.46 -6.16 12.53
C TYR A 189 -5.74 -5.40 12.14
N GLN A 190 -5.60 -4.22 11.52
CA GLN A 190 -6.71 -3.34 11.14
C GLN A 190 -6.98 -3.41 9.64
N GLN A 191 -8.25 -3.37 9.26
CA GLN A 191 -8.66 -3.17 7.87
C GLN A 191 -8.66 -1.69 7.51
N TYR A 192 -8.15 -1.39 6.32
CA TYR A 192 -8.12 -0.06 5.73
C TYR A 192 -8.72 -0.06 4.34
N PHE A 193 -9.18 1.11 3.92
CA PHE A 193 -9.74 1.36 2.60
C PHE A 193 -8.98 2.50 1.93
N VAL A 194 -8.57 2.25 0.70
CA VAL A 194 -8.12 3.30 -0.22
C VAL A 194 -9.33 3.72 -1.04
N THR A 195 -9.62 5.02 -1.08
CA THR A 195 -10.72 5.58 -1.87
C THR A 195 -10.17 6.59 -2.86
N VAL A 196 -10.60 6.48 -4.12
CA VAL A 196 -10.07 7.30 -5.23
C VAL A 196 -11.21 7.88 -6.05
N TYR A 197 -11.03 9.11 -6.54
CA TYR A 197 -11.77 9.69 -7.65
C TYR A 197 -10.85 10.43 -8.61
N GLY A 198 -11.23 10.51 -9.89
CA GLY A 198 -10.56 11.31 -10.90
C GLY A 198 -11.20 12.69 -11.01
N GLN A 199 -10.41 13.72 -11.25
CA GLN A 199 -10.85 15.05 -11.58
C GLN A 199 -10.36 15.44 -12.98
N ASP A 200 -11.23 16.01 -13.81
CA ASP A 200 -10.89 16.50 -15.13
C ASP A 200 -10.24 17.91 -15.12
N LEU A 201 -9.90 18.42 -16.31
CA LEU A 201 -9.27 19.73 -16.45
C LEU A 201 -10.18 20.92 -16.15
N VAL A 202 -11.51 20.72 -16.12
CA VAL A 202 -12.46 21.76 -15.73
C VAL A 202 -12.89 21.69 -14.27
N GLY A 203 -12.39 20.68 -13.52
CA GLY A 203 -12.60 20.53 -12.10
C GLY A 203 -13.81 19.67 -11.72
N LEU A 204 -14.43 18.95 -12.66
CA LEU A 204 -15.50 17.99 -12.37
C LEU A 204 -14.90 16.67 -11.90
N ASN A 205 -15.59 16.00 -10.98
CA ASN A 205 -15.12 14.76 -10.35
C ASN A 205 -15.91 13.56 -10.86
N SER A 206 -15.23 12.42 -10.95
CA SER A 206 -15.88 11.11 -11.09
C SER A 206 -16.59 10.72 -9.79
N THR A 207 -17.35 9.64 -9.82
CA THR A 207 -17.71 8.90 -8.60
C THR A 207 -16.47 8.29 -7.97
N THR A 208 -16.55 7.95 -6.67
CA THR A 208 -15.46 7.28 -5.95
C THR A 208 -15.45 5.77 -6.19
N ILE A 209 -14.25 5.17 -6.14
CA ILE A 209 -14.03 3.73 -6.04
C ILE A 209 -13.15 3.44 -4.83
N SER A 210 -13.33 2.27 -4.19
CA SER A 210 -12.53 1.89 -3.03
C SER A 210 -12.03 0.45 -3.15
N ALA A 211 -10.81 0.23 -2.65
CA ALA A 211 -10.21 -1.08 -2.43
C ALA A 211 -9.78 -1.20 -0.96
N SER A 212 -9.79 -2.40 -0.42
CA SER A 212 -9.42 -2.63 0.98
C SER A 212 -8.19 -3.51 1.11
N PHE A 213 -7.49 -3.35 2.23
CA PHE A 213 -6.40 -4.20 2.66
C PHE A 213 -6.38 -4.30 4.18
N TYR A 214 -5.69 -5.33 4.70
CA TYR A 214 -5.37 -5.45 6.12
C TYR A 214 -3.88 -5.15 6.31
N TYR A 215 -3.54 -4.50 7.43
CA TYR A 215 -2.14 -4.19 7.76
C TYR A 215 -1.63 -5.07 8.89
N PHE A 216 -0.41 -5.61 8.69
CA PHE A 216 0.34 -6.37 9.66
C PHE A 216 1.77 -5.82 9.70
N GLY A 217 2.06 -4.93 10.63
CA GLY A 217 3.41 -4.42 10.89
C GLY A 217 4.26 -5.45 11.62
N THR A 218 3.63 -6.30 12.44
CA THR A 218 4.25 -7.36 13.21
C THR A 218 3.45 -8.67 13.11
N LEU A 219 4.09 -9.79 13.42
CA LEU A 219 3.39 -11.05 13.66
C LEU A 219 2.92 -11.13 15.11
N LEU A 220 1.78 -11.76 15.32
CA LEU A 220 1.26 -11.96 16.66
C LEU A 220 2.16 -12.96 17.43
N GLY A 221 2.72 -12.54 18.58
CA GLY A 221 3.69 -13.31 19.34
C GLY A 221 5.17 -13.06 18.99
N ASP A 222 5.46 -12.27 17.96
CA ASP A 222 6.81 -11.84 17.58
C ASP A 222 7.25 -10.66 18.47
N SER A 223 8.03 -10.96 19.49
CA SER A 223 8.43 -9.98 20.52
C SER A 223 9.60 -9.08 20.10
N ASN A 224 10.42 -9.54 19.18
CA ASN A 224 11.59 -8.82 18.68
C ASN A 224 11.38 -8.16 17.31
N ASN A 225 10.22 -8.41 16.67
CA ASN A 225 9.81 -7.87 15.37
C ASN A 225 10.75 -8.26 14.21
N ASP A 226 11.26 -9.49 14.23
CA ASP A 226 12.10 -10.00 13.16
C ASP A 226 11.34 -10.84 12.12
N TRP A 227 10.02 -11.01 12.30
CA TRP A 227 9.10 -11.78 11.45
C TRP A 227 9.35 -13.30 11.47
N VAL A 228 9.99 -13.77 12.49
CA VAL A 228 10.17 -15.18 12.79
C VAL A 228 9.65 -15.44 14.20
N ILE A 229 8.81 -16.43 14.39
CA ILE A 229 8.46 -16.88 15.73
C ILE A 229 9.43 -17.98 16.09
N ASP A 230 10.37 -17.69 16.99
CA ASP A 230 11.43 -18.59 17.39
C ASP A 230 11.59 -18.68 18.92
N PHE A 231 12.69 -19.27 19.35
CA PHE A 231 12.94 -19.45 20.80
C PHE A 231 13.10 -18.14 21.56
N THR A 232 13.51 -17.06 20.91
CA THR A 232 13.58 -15.71 21.49
C THR A 232 12.20 -15.23 21.90
N ASP A 233 11.21 -15.44 21.01
CA ASP A 233 9.81 -15.07 21.26
C ASP A 233 9.17 -15.95 22.30
N TYR A 234 9.46 -17.26 22.26
CA TYR A 234 9.01 -18.19 23.28
C TYR A 234 9.50 -17.78 24.67
N THR A 235 10.78 -17.46 24.84
CA THR A 235 11.32 -17.02 26.14
C THR A 235 10.69 -15.72 26.62
N SER A 236 10.46 -14.78 25.70
CA SER A 236 9.78 -13.51 25.99
C SER A 236 8.33 -13.73 26.39
N PHE A 237 7.62 -14.60 25.65
CA PHE A 237 6.25 -14.97 25.94
C PHE A 237 6.14 -15.63 27.34
N MET A 238 6.96 -16.63 27.62
CA MET A 238 6.96 -17.33 28.91
C MET A 238 7.33 -16.42 30.09
N SER A 239 8.28 -15.50 29.91
CA SER A 239 8.65 -14.56 30.97
C SER A 239 7.56 -13.52 31.26
N GLY A 240 6.70 -13.22 30.29
CA GLY A 240 5.57 -12.30 30.41
C GLY A 240 4.27 -12.96 30.86
N TYR A 241 4.16 -14.28 30.76
CA TYR A 241 2.96 -15.03 31.11
C TYR A 241 2.89 -15.33 32.64
N PRO A 242 1.74 -15.21 33.33
CA PRO A 242 0.47 -14.66 32.83
C PRO A 242 0.50 -13.11 32.84
N GLY A 243 0.16 -12.52 31.73
CA GLY A 243 0.15 -11.05 31.55
C GLY A 243 0.18 -10.67 30.07
N ILE A 244 0.40 -11.67 29.21
CA ILE A 244 0.32 -11.52 27.77
C ILE A 244 -1.09 -11.90 27.32
N ASP A 245 -1.74 -10.99 26.60
CA ASP A 245 -3.06 -11.13 26.01
C ASP A 245 -2.89 -11.04 24.48
N ILE A 246 -2.99 -12.17 23.78
CA ILE A 246 -2.87 -12.30 22.32
C ILE A 246 -4.03 -13.12 21.72
N ALA A 247 -5.00 -13.48 22.53
CA ALA A 247 -6.19 -14.23 22.16
C ALA A 247 -7.45 -13.59 22.79
N PRO A 248 -8.68 -13.98 22.38
CA PRO A 248 -8.97 -14.88 21.27
C PRO A 248 -8.67 -14.26 19.91
N VAL A 249 -8.48 -15.09 18.90
CA VAL A 249 -8.17 -14.65 17.53
C VAL A 249 -9.18 -15.16 16.52
N THR A 250 -9.24 -14.48 15.36
CA THR A 250 -9.89 -14.98 14.14
C THR A 250 -8.88 -15.05 13.01
N GLY A 251 -9.17 -15.82 11.96
CA GLY A 251 -8.24 -16.02 10.84
C GLY A 251 -7.39 -17.28 11.01
N SER A 252 -6.23 -17.30 10.41
CA SER A 252 -5.27 -18.42 10.44
C SER A 252 -3.84 -17.89 10.36
N ALA A 253 -2.89 -18.65 10.90
CA ALA A 253 -1.49 -18.28 10.84
C ALA A 253 -1.01 -18.05 9.40
N PRO A 254 -0.20 -17.01 9.14
CA PRO A 254 0.37 -16.09 10.10
C PRO A 254 -0.52 -14.85 10.38
N TYR A 255 -1.64 -14.71 9.70
CA TYR A 255 -2.47 -13.50 9.71
C TYR A 255 -3.68 -13.67 10.62
N PHE A 256 -3.40 -13.68 11.93
CA PHE A 256 -4.44 -13.67 12.94
C PHE A 256 -4.90 -12.25 13.27
N PHE A 257 -6.19 -12.11 13.51
CA PHE A 257 -6.82 -10.87 13.99
C PHE A 257 -7.17 -11.06 15.46
N PRO A 258 -6.40 -10.45 16.39
CA PRO A 258 -6.66 -10.57 17.81
C PRO A 258 -7.89 -9.76 18.24
N ASN A 259 -8.60 -10.30 19.21
CA ASN A 259 -9.64 -9.58 19.95
C ASN A 259 -9.24 -9.62 21.42
N PHE A 260 -8.29 -8.75 21.80
CA PHE A 260 -7.72 -8.67 23.14
C PHE A 260 -8.83 -8.53 24.17
N ASP A 261 -9.01 -9.54 25.02
CA ASP A 261 -10.08 -9.58 26.01
C ASP A 261 -9.62 -9.16 27.43
N GLY A 262 -8.34 -8.89 27.59
CA GLY A 262 -7.71 -8.48 28.85
C GLY A 262 -7.45 -9.67 29.80
N ILE A 263 -7.61 -10.90 29.33
CA ILE A 263 -7.42 -12.13 30.12
C ILE A 263 -6.22 -12.87 29.54
N SER A 264 -5.26 -13.19 30.37
CA SER A 264 -4.15 -14.07 29.98
C SER A 264 -4.45 -15.49 30.44
N ASP A 265 -4.76 -16.37 29.50
CA ASP A 265 -5.20 -17.75 29.78
C ASP A 265 -4.67 -18.77 28.76
N VAL A 266 -5.25 -19.96 28.76
CA VAL A 266 -4.86 -21.05 27.86
C VAL A 266 -5.09 -20.73 26.37
N GLN A 267 -5.94 -19.76 26.04
CA GLN A 267 -6.17 -19.36 24.65
C GLN A 267 -4.94 -18.65 24.08
N ASP A 268 -4.26 -17.83 24.89
CA ASP A 268 -3.02 -17.15 24.53
C ASP A 268 -1.89 -18.16 24.28
N LEU A 269 -1.78 -19.18 25.13
CA LEU A 269 -0.83 -20.27 24.93
C LEU A 269 -1.10 -21.00 23.61
N ALA A 270 -2.35 -21.38 23.36
CA ALA A 270 -2.74 -22.08 22.12
C ALA A 270 -2.51 -21.23 20.87
N MET A 271 -2.72 -19.92 20.98
CA MET A 271 -2.45 -18.98 19.90
C MET A 271 -0.95 -18.90 19.61
N PHE A 272 -0.11 -18.73 20.64
CA PHE A 272 1.35 -18.74 20.49
C PHE A 272 1.84 -20.04 19.86
N GLU A 273 1.34 -21.20 20.33
CA GLU A 273 1.65 -22.51 19.75
C GLU A 273 1.30 -22.58 18.25
N SER A 274 0.17 -22.03 17.86
CA SER A 274 -0.26 -21.99 16.46
C SER A 274 0.72 -21.20 15.58
N MET A 275 1.18 -20.04 16.04
CA MET A 275 2.18 -19.22 15.35
C MET A 275 3.55 -19.89 15.31
N TRP A 276 3.94 -20.52 16.41
CA TRP A 276 5.15 -21.32 16.51
C TRP A 276 5.19 -22.42 15.44
N ASN A 277 4.13 -23.24 15.39
CA ASN A 277 4.02 -24.33 14.43
C ASN A 277 4.03 -23.84 12.98
N TRP A 278 3.38 -22.70 12.70
CA TRP A 278 3.44 -22.08 11.39
C TRP A 278 4.88 -21.66 11.05
N SER A 279 5.55 -20.94 11.95
CA SER A 279 6.90 -20.43 11.72
C SER A 279 7.90 -21.54 11.45
N ILE A 280 7.82 -22.65 12.18
CA ILE A 280 8.65 -23.84 11.92
C ILE A 280 8.34 -24.42 10.53
N GLY A 281 7.07 -24.46 10.13
CA GLY A 281 6.67 -24.97 8.83
C GLY A 281 7.22 -24.16 7.66
N VAL A 282 7.36 -22.84 7.82
CA VAL A 282 7.82 -21.91 6.77
C VAL A 282 9.35 -21.76 6.78
N ASN A 283 9.93 -21.52 7.95
CA ASN A 283 11.34 -21.16 8.08
C ASN A 283 12.25 -22.40 8.24
N GLY A 284 11.64 -23.57 8.44
CA GLY A 284 12.38 -24.78 8.78
C GLY A 284 12.91 -24.73 10.21
N ARG A 285 13.66 -25.76 10.57
CA ARG A 285 14.28 -25.84 11.89
C ARG A 285 15.69 -25.33 11.82
N THR A 286 16.03 -24.34 12.64
CA THR A 286 17.43 -23.98 12.89
C THR A 286 17.91 -24.73 14.13
N VAL A 287 18.83 -25.65 13.96
CA VAL A 287 19.56 -26.25 15.09
C VAL A 287 20.69 -25.28 15.43
N PRO A 288 20.67 -24.65 16.61
CA PRO A 288 21.74 -23.76 17.01
C PRO A 288 23.08 -24.52 17.13
N ASN A 289 24.16 -23.88 16.79
CA ASN A 289 25.50 -24.44 16.90
C ASN A 289 26.11 -23.90 18.21
N TYR A 290 25.83 -24.58 19.31
CA TYR A 290 26.25 -24.15 20.65
C TYR A 290 27.66 -24.61 21.02
N THR A 291 28.37 -23.79 21.76
CA THR A 291 29.54 -24.17 22.56
C THR A 291 29.09 -24.41 23.99
N VAL A 292 29.55 -25.52 24.60
CA VAL A 292 29.15 -25.90 25.97
C VAL A 292 29.48 -24.77 26.96
N GLN A 293 28.45 -24.21 27.60
CA GLN A 293 28.55 -23.24 28.69
C GLN A 293 27.69 -23.67 29.86
N GLY A 294 28.10 -23.37 31.07
CA GLY A 294 27.33 -23.65 32.28
C GLY A 294 27.31 -25.13 32.70
N THR A 295 26.30 -25.51 33.44
CA THR A 295 26.10 -26.88 33.99
C THR A 295 25.26 -27.69 33.01
N SER A 296 25.79 -28.75 32.44
CA SER A 296 25.09 -29.60 31.52
C SER A 296 23.79 -30.17 32.12
N PRO A 297 22.73 -30.36 31.32
CA PRO A 297 21.56 -31.06 31.76
C PRO A 297 21.93 -32.46 32.20
N PHE A 298 21.19 -32.97 33.16
CA PHE A 298 21.33 -34.36 33.54
C PHE A 298 20.49 -35.22 32.61
N LEU A 299 21.14 -36.16 31.91
CA LEU A 299 20.48 -37.13 31.02
C LEU A 299 20.44 -38.50 31.70
N ARG A 300 19.26 -39.09 31.75
CA ARG A 300 19.06 -40.40 32.35
C ARG A 300 18.10 -41.25 31.52
N VAL A 301 18.43 -42.47 31.27
CA VAL A 301 17.50 -43.45 30.70
C VAL A 301 16.87 -44.26 31.82
N LEU A 302 15.55 -44.34 31.76
CA LEU A 302 14.71 -45.09 32.68
C LEU A 302 13.63 -45.81 31.88
N ASN A 303 13.63 -47.20 31.96
CA ASN A 303 12.56 -48.01 31.37
C ASN A 303 12.19 -47.59 29.93
N ASP A 304 13.20 -47.53 29.04
CA ASP A 304 13.04 -47.10 27.64
C ASP A 304 12.60 -45.65 27.44
N GLN A 305 12.78 -44.83 28.47
CA GLN A 305 12.55 -43.39 28.41
C GLN A 305 13.87 -42.64 28.62
N LEU A 306 14.08 -41.60 27.83
CA LEU A 306 15.13 -40.63 28.08
C LEU A 306 14.53 -39.45 28.88
N VAL A 307 15.13 -39.20 30.03
CA VAL A 307 14.76 -38.04 30.86
C VAL A 307 15.85 -36.98 30.73
N VAL A 308 15.44 -35.78 30.34
CA VAL A 308 16.31 -34.60 30.32
C VAL A 308 15.92 -33.72 31.49
N LYS A 309 16.86 -33.51 32.42
CA LYS A 309 16.66 -32.69 33.61
C LYS A 309 17.58 -31.49 33.56
N PHE A 310 16.99 -30.29 33.52
CA PHE A 310 17.75 -29.06 33.45
C PHE A 310 18.25 -28.58 34.83
N PRO A 311 19.30 -27.73 34.88
CA PRO A 311 19.80 -27.15 36.11
C PRO A 311 18.69 -26.41 36.89
N ALA A 312 18.83 -26.31 38.19
CA ALA A 312 18.00 -25.47 39.04
C ALA A 312 18.09 -24.01 38.54
N ALA A 313 16.99 -23.27 38.59
CA ALA A 313 16.83 -21.93 38.06
C ALA A 313 16.63 -21.83 36.52
N THR A 314 16.43 -22.96 35.83
CA THR A 314 15.96 -22.94 34.45
C THR A 314 14.47 -22.65 34.44
N GLU A 315 14.06 -21.59 33.75
CA GLU A 315 12.64 -21.25 33.51
C GLU A 315 12.19 -21.58 32.11
N THR A 316 13.12 -21.46 31.14
CA THR A 316 12.86 -21.90 29.77
C THR A 316 14.04 -22.71 29.26
N ALA A 317 13.75 -23.72 28.43
CA ALA A 317 14.78 -24.48 27.76
C ALA A 317 14.35 -24.92 26.37
N GLN A 318 15.33 -25.03 25.50
CA GLN A 318 15.19 -25.57 24.17
C GLN A 318 16.07 -26.83 24.02
N VAL A 319 15.52 -27.85 23.41
CA VAL A 319 16.24 -29.12 23.21
C VAL A 319 16.03 -29.61 21.79
N TYR A 320 17.11 -30.00 21.16
CA TYR A 320 17.11 -30.64 19.86
C TYR A 320 17.68 -32.06 19.99
N PHE A 321 16.94 -33.03 19.46
CA PHE A 321 17.44 -34.38 19.28
C PHE A 321 17.53 -34.70 17.80
N ASP A 322 18.73 -35.17 17.41
CA ASP A 322 18.98 -35.69 16.08
C ASP A 322 19.17 -37.21 16.19
N TYR A 323 18.35 -37.97 15.49
CA TYR A 323 18.32 -39.43 15.55
C TYR A 323 18.16 -40.09 14.17
N ASP A 324 18.54 -41.34 14.04
CA ASP A 324 18.35 -42.12 12.81
C ASP A 324 16.89 -42.59 12.69
N PRO A 325 16.05 -42.02 11.81
CA PRO A 325 14.63 -42.34 11.73
C PRO A 325 14.37 -43.74 11.14
N GLU A 326 15.36 -44.35 10.49
CA GLU A 326 15.24 -45.73 9.99
C GLU A 326 15.37 -46.76 11.12
N LYS A 327 15.99 -46.36 12.26
CA LYS A 327 16.27 -47.26 13.38
C LYS A 327 15.39 -46.98 14.58
N TYR A 328 15.00 -45.75 14.82
CA TYR A 328 14.32 -45.29 16.02
C TYR A 328 13.05 -44.54 15.74
N THR A 329 12.05 -44.74 16.58
CA THR A 329 10.89 -43.87 16.72
C THR A 329 11.00 -43.14 18.04
N VAL A 330 11.02 -41.81 18.02
CA VAL A 330 11.16 -40.99 19.22
C VAL A 330 9.88 -40.18 19.40
N GLY A 331 9.35 -40.14 20.61
CA GLY A 331 8.18 -39.36 20.96
C GLY A 331 8.40 -38.58 22.26
N LEU A 332 7.90 -37.38 22.34
CA LEU A 332 7.81 -36.63 23.60
C LEU A 332 6.63 -37.17 24.41
N LEU A 333 6.86 -37.46 25.66
CA LEU A 333 5.81 -37.87 26.60
C LEU A 333 5.19 -36.60 27.24
N PRO A 334 3.89 -36.64 27.58
CA PRO A 334 3.25 -35.53 28.26
C PRO A 334 3.98 -35.14 29.55
N SER A 335 4.13 -33.82 29.78
CA SER A 335 4.66 -33.33 31.05
C SER A 335 3.78 -33.76 32.22
N THR A 336 4.40 -34.07 33.35
CA THR A 336 3.71 -34.38 34.61
C THR A 336 3.41 -33.11 35.43
N SER A 337 3.96 -31.99 35.06
CA SER A 337 3.74 -30.70 35.72
C SER A 337 2.58 -29.95 35.05
N SER A 338 1.66 -29.38 35.85
CA SER A 338 0.56 -28.53 35.39
C SER A 338 1.01 -27.11 35.02
N ASP A 339 2.23 -26.75 35.38
CA ASP A 339 2.76 -25.39 35.33
C ASP A 339 3.83 -25.27 34.23
N GLN A 340 3.82 -26.15 33.26
CA GLN A 340 4.74 -26.15 32.13
C GLN A 340 3.98 -26.04 30.79
N LEU A 341 4.43 -25.15 29.95
CA LEU A 341 4.14 -25.20 28.53
C LEU A 341 5.25 -25.94 27.81
N VAL A 342 4.89 -26.95 27.04
CA VAL A 342 5.83 -27.70 26.21
C VAL A 342 5.37 -27.65 24.77
N LEU A 343 6.17 -27.03 23.93
CA LEU A 343 5.99 -27.01 22.47
C LEU A 343 6.95 -28.04 21.85
N SER A 344 6.45 -28.84 20.94
CA SER A 344 7.29 -29.81 20.28
C SER A 344 6.99 -29.92 18.80
N ASN A 345 8.05 -30.14 18.03
CA ASN A 345 7.95 -30.50 16.63
C ASN A 345 8.81 -31.72 16.37
N ASN A 346 8.16 -32.79 15.96
CA ASN A 346 8.80 -34.07 15.69
C ASN A 346 8.72 -34.40 14.21
N ASP A 347 9.83 -34.26 13.52
CA ASP A 347 9.95 -34.67 12.12
C ASP A 347 10.57 -36.06 12.03
N GLN A 348 9.73 -37.06 11.97
CA GLN A 348 10.14 -38.46 11.87
C GLN A 348 10.78 -38.81 10.52
N VAL A 349 10.70 -37.95 9.50
CA VAL A 349 11.34 -38.20 8.22
C VAL A 349 12.82 -37.80 8.26
N SER A 350 13.13 -36.66 8.86
CA SER A 350 14.53 -36.22 9.04
C SER A 350 15.18 -36.75 10.30
N GLY A 351 14.41 -37.34 11.23
CA GLY A 351 14.92 -37.79 12.51
C GLY A 351 15.28 -36.69 13.48
N LEU A 352 14.54 -35.56 13.46
CA LEU A 352 14.80 -34.41 14.31
C LEU A 352 13.58 -34.12 15.19
N ILE A 353 13.80 -34.03 16.51
CA ILE A 353 12.82 -33.49 17.46
C ILE A 353 13.34 -32.15 18.00
N GLN A 354 12.49 -31.14 17.96
CA GLN A 354 12.69 -29.86 18.64
C GLN A 354 11.65 -29.76 19.75
N VAL A 355 12.08 -29.43 20.96
CA VAL A 355 11.22 -29.23 22.11
C VAL A 355 11.59 -27.94 22.80
N GLU A 356 10.58 -27.12 23.05
CA GLU A 356 10.65 -25.91 23.88
C GLU A 356 9.86 -26.17 25.15
N VAL A 357 10.41 -25.86 26.32
CA VAL A 357 9.73 -25.98 27.59
C VAL A 357 9.88 -24.69 28.39
N GLY A 358 8.81 -24.24 29.00
CA GLY A 358 8.78 -23.07 29.89
C GLY A 358 7.88 -23.33 31.08
N GLU A 359 8.28 -22.83 32.24
CA GLU A 359 7.47 -22.84 33.45
C GLU A 359 6.71 -21.55 33.59
N TYR A 360 5.44 -21.59 34.00
CA TYR A 360 4.63 -20.40 34.21
C TYR A 360 3.97 -20.41 35.59
N GLY A 361 3.74 -19.23 36.16
CA GLY A 361 2.96 -19.07 37.41
C GLY A 361 3.69 -19.31 38.70
N SER A 362 4.97 -19.69 38.72
CA SER A 362 5.71 -19.88 39.96
C SER A 362 6.26 -18.56 40.52
N THR A 363 5.48 -17.90 41.38
CA THR A 363 5.94 -16.71 42.12
C THR A 363 6.82 -17.02 43.33
N ASN A 364 7.14 -18.29 43.59
CA ASN A 364 7.95 -18.72 44.72
C ASN A 364 8.82 -19.94 44.38
N SER A 365 9.97 -19.69 43.80
CA SER A 365 11.00 -20.72 43.59
C SER A 365 11.74 -21.07 44.88
N SER A 366 11.05 -21.61 45.87
CA SER A 366 11.70 -22.11 47.10
C SER A 366 11.80 -23.65 47.17
N THR A 367 11.36 -24.36 46.16
CA THR A 367 11.50 -25.83 46.11
C THR A 367 12.00 -26.29 44.75
N GLN A 368 13.12 -26.82 44.75
CA GLN A 368 13.88 -27.76 43.92
C GLN A 368 13.15 -28.59 42.81
N ASP A 369 12.06 -28.16 42.27
CA ASP A 369 11.47 -28.80 41.10
C ASP A 369 12.24 -28.32 39.87
N GLN A 370 13.07 -29.20 39.36
CA GLN A 370 13.85 -28.95 38.15
C GLN A 370 12.98 -29.30 36.95
N THR A 371 13.05 -28.48 35.91
CA THR A 371 12.37 -28.74 34.64
C THR A 371 12.84 -30.06 34.06
N GLU A 372 11.94 -31.00 33.86
CA GLU A 372 12.22 -32.34 33.32
C GLU A 372 11.37 -32.58 32.05
N LEU A 373 12.03 -33.10 31.00
CA LEU A 373 11.37 -33.58 29.79
C LEU A 373 11.56 -35.10 29.68
N TYR A 374 10.52 -35.79 29.25
CA TYR A 374 10.49 -37.24 29.10
C TYR A 374 10.26 -37.61 27.63
N PHE A 375 11.15 -38.44 27.10
CA PHE A 375 11.05 -38.94 25.73
C PHE A 375 10.92 -40.45 25.74
N SER A 376 10.01 -41.00 24.93
CA SER A 376 9.93 -42.42 24.64
C SER A 376 10.76 -42.77 23.41
N PHE A 377 11.40 -43.91 23.46
CA PHE A 377 12.13 -44.48 22.34
C PHE A 377 11.65 -45.92 22.10
N GLU A 378 11.22 -46.20 20.89
CA GLU A 378 11.02 -47.58 20.45
C GLU A 378 12.32 -48.09 19.83
N ASN A 379 12.68 -49.35 20.18
CA ASN A 379 13.90 -50.05 19.73
C ASN A 379 15.23 -49.50 20.29
N LEU A 380 15.22 -48.84 21.44
CA LEU A 380 16.45 -48.44 22.12
C LEU A 380 17.22 -49.65 22.58
N THR A 381 18.38 -49.94 21.97
CA THR A 381 19.34 -50.94 22.46
C THR A 381 20.43 -50.24 23.26
N ASP A 382 21.10 -50.92 24.17
CA ASP A 382 21.99 -50.40 25.23
C ASP A 382 23.18 -49.52 24.81
N THR A 383 23.23 -49.01 23.61
CA THR A 383 24.33 -48.19 23.11
C THR A 383 23.83 -46.80 22.65
N TYR A 384 24.24 -45.79 23.39
CA TYR A 384 23.90 -44.35 23.19
C TYR A 384 24.62 -43.67 22.01
N GLU A 385 25.12 -44.40 21.03
CA GLU A 385 25.92 -43.84 19.94
C GLU A 385 25.13 -43.01 18.92
N PHE A 386 23.84 -42.77 19.15
CA PHE A 386 22.92 -42.37 18.08
C PHE A 386 22.22 -41.04 18.28
N LEU A 387 22.36 -40.38 19.40
CA LEU A 387 21.65 -39.15 19.71
C LEU A 387 22.66 -38.01 19.81
N LYS A 388 22.52 -37.08 18.89
CA LYS A 388 23.10 -35.76 19.08
C LYS A 388 22.05 -34.90 19.78
N ILE A 389 22.36 -34.41 20.96
CA ILE A 389 21.51 -33.52 21.74
C ILE A 389 22.17 -32.16 21.76
N SER A 390 21.43 -31.13 21.36
CA SER A 390 21.80 -29.72 21.57
C SER A 390 20.75 -29.07 22.43
N TYR A 391 21.15 -28.20 23.34
CA TYR A 391 20.21 -27.59 24.28
C TYR A 391 20.67 -26.16 24.66
N SER A 392 19.72 -25.34 25.05
CA SER A 392 19.94 -24.07 25.78
C SER A 392 18.88 -23.89 26.86
N ALA A 393 19.29 -23.37 28.00
CA ALA A 393 18.44 -23.17 29.16
C ALA A 393 18.65 -21.77 29.72
N TYR A 394 17.57 -21.09 30.10
CA TYR A 394 17.57 -19.71 30.52
C TYR A 394 16.82 -19.53 31.85
N ASN A 395 17.21 -18.51 32.63
CA ASN A 395 16.53 -18.10 33.84
C ASN A 395 15.46 -17.04 33.61
N GLN A 396 14.74 -16.66 34.65
CA GLN A 396 13.70 -15.59 34.64
C GLN A 396 14.16 -14.21 34.11
N TYR A 397 15.45 -13.99 33.95
CA TYR A 397 16.01 -12.77 33.40
C TYR A 397 16.53 -12.98 31.96
N ASN A 398 16.14 -14.09 31.36
CA ASN A 398 16.59 -14.49 30.02
C ASN A 398 18.12 -14.59 29.90
N GLN A 399 18.78 -15.03 30.97
CA GLN A 399 20.22 -15.27 30.99
C GLN A 399 20.49 -16.75 30.86
N VAL A 400 21.48 -17.12 30.04
CA VAL A 400 21.88 -18.51 29.83
C VAL A 400 22.31 -19.14 31.17
N VAL A 401 21.62 -20.19 31.54
CA VAL A 401 21.98 -21.05 32.71
C VAL A 401 22.85 -22.21 32.27
N SER A 402 22.53 -22.77 31.09
CA SER A 402 23.25 -23.91 30.55
C SER A 402 23.04 -23.98 29.03
N GLU A 403 24.06 -24.40 28.29
CA GLU A 403 24.06 -24.48 26.84
C GLU A 403 25.04 -25.58 26.39
N GLY A 404 24.68 -26.35 25.33
CA GLY A 404 25.57 -27.40 24.81
C GLY A 404 25.04 -28.15 23.60
#